data_18db1a7521bf0d62dc7718dd8e409d41
#
_entry.id   18db1a7521bf0d62dc7718dd8e409d41
#
_cell.length_a   1.000
_cell.length_b   1.000
_cell.length_c   1.000
_cell.angle_alpha   90.00
_cell.angle_beta   90.00
_cell.angle_gamma   90.00
#
_symmetry.space_group_name_H-M   'P 1'
#
loop_
_entity.id
_entity.type
_entity.pdbx_description
1 polymer ?
#
loop_
_entity_poly.entity_id
_entity_poly.type
_entity_poly.pdbx_seq_one_letter_code
_entity_poly.pdbx_strand_id
1 'polypeptide(L)'
;MKRLLTAFCLLVGAIQPAAAQAELVGEFDAAIRNVRPWGGYTVVASARIYDTTGAPAPRLASAVVHFPRGASVRDRFLRNRYFCDGAKLTANPDPRLCRNAEFASGSVLLDARPAIEEPVPASIWLFLARGGERGSRAGIVILVRANERSPAWNFDVLHGYLVREPEGARRFGYRLELPTTLQPLLPQVTLSLIEMKLRIRGIEQERRVRVCARRAQGRCVAHRSRTKRTFWLRVPDCPRGRKVAFGADYAFLGGRAISKRRDVGCSRFLDLPSAHKKGTIPQ
;
A
#
# COMPACT_ATOMS: atom_id res chain seq x y z
N MET A 1 42.10 -76.91 2.61
CA MET A 1 41.17 -76.36 1.63
C MET A 1 40.29 -75.34 2.36
N LYS A 2 40.60 -74.08 2.20
CA LYS A 2 39.87 -72.92 2.83
C LYS A 2 38.91 -72.36 1.81
N ARG A 3 37.59 -72.39 2.10
CA ARG A 3 36.55 -71.77 1.29
C ARG A 3 36.39 -70.31 1.72
N LEU A 4 36.73 -69.39 0.83
CA LEU A 4 36.42 -67.98 0.93
C LEU A 4 34.93 -67.77 0.56
N LEU A 5 34.14 -67.31 1.50
CA LEU A 5 32.78 -66.76 1.25
C LEU A 5 32.92 -65.26 1.05
N THR A 6 32.71 -64.83 -0.17
CA THR A 6 32.68 -63.38 -0.54
C THR A 6 31.23 -62.85 -0.26
N ALA A 7 31.06 -62.06 0.79
CA ALA A 7 29.82 -61.39 1.06
C ALA A 7 29.71 -60.16 0.17
N PHE A 8 28.76 -60.16 -0.77
CA PHE A 8 28.40 -59.05 -1.62
C PHE A 8 27.33 -58.19 -0.91
N CYS A 9 27.76 -57.11 -0.22
CA CYS A 9 26.85 -56.11 0.33
C CYS A 9 26.33 -55.26 -0.79
N LEU A 10 25.09 -55.47 -1.21
CA LEU A 10 24.30 -54.59 -2.06
C LEU A 10 23.94 -53.32 -1.25
N LEU A 11 24.68 -52.25 -1.46
CA LEU A 11 24.30 -50.90 -1.03
C LEU A 11 23.13 -50.43 -1.91
N VAL A 12 21.91 -50.70 -1.51
CA VAL A 12 20.73 -50.01 -2.04
C VAL A 12 20.75 -48.61 -1.45
N GLY A 13 21.38 -47.65 -2.17
CA GLY A 13 21.25 -46.22 -1.85
C GLY A 13 19.79 -45.82 -2.01
N ALA A 14 19.08 -45.67 -0.92
CA ALA A 14 17.77 -45.03 -0.92
C ALA A 14 17.94 -43.57 -1.35
N ILE A 15 17.64 -43.31 -2.63
CA ILE A 15 17.46 -41.96 -3.14
C ILE A 15 16.19 -41.44 -2.43
N GLN A 16 16.37 -40.78 -1.29
CA GLN A 16 15.29 -40.03 -0.68
C GLN A 16 14.98 -38.87 -1.64
N PRO A 17 13.75 -38.76 -2.15
CA PRO A 17 13.38 -37.58 -2.91
C PRO A 17 13.63 -36.37 -1.99
N ALA A 18 14.46 -35.44 -2.45
CA ALA A 18 14.65 -34.17 -1.77
C ALA A 18 13.27 -33.57 -1.56
N ALA A 19 12.80 -33.58 -0.32
CA ALA A 19 11.55 -32.95 0.03
C ALA A 19 11.66 -31.49 -0.46
N ALA A 20 10.81 -31.10 -1.40
CA ALA A 20 10.77 -29.74 -1.91
C ALA A 20 10.64 -28.82 -0.70
N GLN A 21 11.69 -28.06 -0.43
CA GLN A 21 11.68 -27.13 0.69
C GLN A 21 10.63 -26.09 0.37
N ALA A 22 9.64 -25.97 1.26
CA ALA A 22 8.61 -24.96 1.20
C ALA A 22 9.25 -23.57 1.12
N GLU A 23 9.10 -22.90 -0.01
CA GLU A 23 9.63 -21.55 -0.23
C GLU A 23 8.48 -20.55 -0.17
N LEU A 24 8.59 -19.59 0.74
CA LEU A 24 7.66 -18.49 0.84
C LEU A 24 8.02 -17.43 -0.19
N VAL A 25 7.11 -17.19 -1.13
CA VAL A 25 7.28 -16.23 -2.22
C VAL A 25 6.42 -15.00 -1.96
N GLY A 26 7.03 -13.84 -2.10
CA GLY A 26 6.33 -12.55 -2.11
C GLY A 26 6.54 -11.85 -3.44
N GLU A 27 5.47 -11.36 -4.02
CA GLU A 27 5.47 -10.52 -5.21
C GLU A 27 5.03 -9.10 -4.83
N PHE A 28 5.60 -8.12 -5.49
CA PHE A 28 5.20 -6.72 -5.33
C PHE A 28 5.26 -6.02 -6.69
N ASP A 29 4.19 -5.35 -7.05
CA ASP A 29 4.16 -4.45 -8.19
C ASP A 29 3.60 -3.09 -7.78
N ALA A 30 4.07 -2.05 -8.46
CA ALA A 30 3.58 -0.70 -8.28
C ALA A 30 3.48 -0.01 -9.63
N ALA A 31 2.43 0.78 -9.80
CA ALA A 31 2.23 1.60 -10.98
C ALA A 31 1.69 2.97 -10.56
N ILE A 32 2.09 3.99 -11.29
CA ILE A 32 1.52 5.32 -11.11
C ILE A 32 0.51 5.54 -12.25
N ARG A 33 -0.71 5.91 -11.88
CA ARG A 33 -1.80 6.14 -12.82
C ARG A 33 -2.44 7.51 -12.58
N ASN A 34 -3.13 8.03 -13.59
CA ASN A 34 -3.91 9.26 -13.51
C ASN A 34 -3.12 10.46 -12.99
N VAL A 35 -2.05 10.82 -13.70
CA VAL A 35 -1.33 12.06 -13.48
C VAL A 35 -2.28 13.23 -13.76
N ARG A 36 -2.70 13.94 -12.71
CA ARG A 36 -3.46 15.18 -12.89
C ARG A 36 -2.49 16.34 -13.12
N PRO A 37 -2.83 17.32 -13.96
CA PRO A 37 -1.94 18.46 -14.30
C PRO A 37 -1.41 19.25 -13.10
N TRP A 38 -2.01 19.05 -11.93
CA TRP A 38 -1.70 19.77 -10.68
C TRP A 38 -0.84 18.94 -9.71
N GLY A 39 -0.29 17.79 -10.12
CA GLY A 39 0.62 16.98 -9.30
C GLY A 39 -0.08 15.98 -8.36
N GLY A 40 -1.31 15.59 -8.67
CA GLY A 40 -1.98 14.49 -7.98
C GLY A 40 -1.81 13.18 -8.72
N TYR A 41 -1.09 12.24 -8.13
CA TYR A 41 -0.89 10.91 -8.68
C TYR A 41 -1.75 9.89 -7.93
N THR A 42 -2.21 8.87 -8.65
CA THR A 42 -2.72 7.65 -8.06
C THR A 42 -1.65 6.60 -8.17
N VAL A 43 -1.23 6.05 -7.05
CA VAL A 43 -0.37 4.87 -7.00
C VAL A 43 -1.26 3.65 -6.87
N VAL A 44 -1.06 2.67 -7.73
CA VAL A 44 -1.64 1.34 -7.58
C VAL A 44 -0.52 0.43 -7.15
N ALA A 45 -0.64 -0.18 -5.98
CA ALA A 45 0.29 -1.16 -5.46
C ALA A 45 -0.44 -2.49 -5.32
N SER A 46 0.21 -3.58 -5.71
CA SER A 46 -0.27 -4.93 -5.50
C SER A 46 0.82 -5.79 -4.86
N ALA A 47 0.39 -6.67 -3.98
CA ALA A 47 1.23 -7.63 -3.30
C ALA A 47 0.55 -8.99 -3.36
N ARG A 48 1.33 -10.04 -3.54
CA ARG A 48 0.88 -11.42 -3.47
C ARG A 48 1.88 -12.23 -2.66
N ILE A 49 1.37 -13.07 -1.77
CA ILE A 49 2.17 -13.89 -0.86
C ILE A 49 1.63 -15.32 -0.94
N TYR A 50 2.50 -16.27 -1.22
CA TYR A 50 2.12 -17.68 -1.31
C TYR A 50 3.30 -18.58 -0.95
N ASP A 51 2.98 -19.78 -0.52
CA ASP A 51 3.92 -20.86 -0.35
C ASP A 51 3.95 -21.73 -1.61
N THR A 52 5.15 -22.13 -2.07
CA THR A 52 5.31 -22.92 -3.30
C THR A 52 4.73 -24.32 -3.21
N THR A 53 4.49 -24.82 -2.01
CA THR A 53 3.84 -26.12 -1.78
C THR A 53 2.31 -26.04 -1.78
N GLY A 54 1.73 -24.84 -1.88
CA GLY A 54 0.29 -24.60 -1.77
C GLY A 54 -0.23 -24.60 -0.32
N ALA A 55 0.65 -24.75 0.67
CA ALA A 55 0.29 -24.57 2.07
C ALA A 55 -0.13 -23.12 2.36
N PRO A 56 -0.93 -22.87 3.40
CA PRO A 56 -1.22 -21.53 3.85
C PRO A 56 0.06 -20.75 4.13
N ALA A 57 0.17 -19.54 3.59
CA ALA A 57 1.29 -18.67 3.93
C ALA A 57 1.27 -18.36 5.43
N PRO A 58 2.44 -18.16 6.07
CA PRO A 58 2.47 -17.78 7.47
C PRO A 58 1.79 -16.42 7.66
N ARG A 59 1.27 -16.20 8.89
CA ARG A 59 0.62 -14.93 9.24
C ARG A 59 1.57 -13.77 9.06
N LEU A 60 1.09 -12.75 8.37
CA LEU A 60 1.79 -11.49 8.23
C LEU A 60 1.69 -10.69 9.54
N ALA A 61 2.82 -10.32 10.11
CA ALA A 61 2.89 -9.48 11.32
C ALA A 61 2.84 -8.00 10.96
N SER A 62 3.52 -7.61 9.87
CA SER A 62 3.48 -6.25 9.36
C SER A 62 3.81 -6.19 7.88
N ALA A 63 3.29 -5.18 7.20
CA ALA A 63 3.69 -4.80 5.86
C ALA A 63 4.15 -3.34 5.87
N VAL A 64 5.23 -3.05 5.16
CA VAL A 64 5.75 -1.70 5.00
C VAL A 64 5.76 -1.38 3.52
N VAL A 65 5.14 -0.26 3.12
CA VAL A 65 5.16 0.21 1.73
C VAL A 65 6.03 1.46 1.64
N HIS A 66 7.09 1.39 0.84
CA HIS A 66 8.04 2.47 0.65
C HIS A 66 7.69 3.32 -0.56
N PHE A 67 7.66 4.63 -0.35
CA PHE A 67 7.44 5.65 -1.39
C PHE A 67 8.74 6.22 -1.90
N PRO A 68 8.80 6.62 -3.18
CA PRO A 68 10.02 7.13 -3.80
C PRO A 68 10.63 8.32 -3.06
N ARG A 69 11.94 8.48 -3.20
CA ARG A 69 12.63 9.69 -2.77
C ARG A 69 12.00 10.92 -3.45
N GLY A 70 11.74 11.96 -2.67
CA GLY A 70 11.05 13.17 -3.14
C GLY A 70 9.52 13.11 -3.02
N ALA A 71 8.94 11.98 -2.60
CA ALA A 71 7.58 11.98 -2.08
C ALA A 71 7.47 13.00 -0.94
N SER A 72 6.38 13.73 -0.89
CA SER A 72 6.18 14.76 0.13
C SER A 72 4.81 14.68 0.75
N VAL A 73 4.77 14.92 2.07
CA VAL A 73 3.55 14.97 2.86
C VAL A 73 3.28 16.42 3.23
N ARG A 74 2.09 16.90 2.96
CA ARG A 74 1.67 18.28 3.23
C ARG A 74 0.54 18.29 4.25
N ASP A 75 0.92 18.27 5.52
CA ASP A 75 0.03 18.26 6.67
C ASP A 75 -0.49 19.65 7.08
N ARG A 76 0.24 20.72 6.77
CA ARG A 76 -0.08 22.12 7.17
C ARG A 76 -1.45 22.63 6.74
N PHE A 77 -2.12 21.93 5.83
CA PHE A 77 -3.40 22.38 5.26
C PHE A 77 -4.58 21.52 5.66
N LEU A 78 -4.34 20.44 6.43
CA LEU A 78 -5.39 19.52 6.80
C LEU A 78 -6.20 20.09 7.97
N ARG A 79 -7.49 20.30 7.72
CA ARG A 79 -8.46 20.65 8.76
C ARG A 79 -8.89 19.39 9.50
N ASN A 80 -9.47 19.57 10.68
CA ASN A 80 -9.95 18.46 11.53
C ASN A 80 -10.83 17.44 10.80
N ARG A 81 -11.60 17.88 9.80
CA ARG A 81 -12.49 17.02 9.00
C ARG A 81 -11.76 15.98 8.13
N TYR A 82 -10.45 16.11 7.96
CA TYR A 82 -9.64 15.17 7.19
C TYR A 82 -8.95 14.12 8.08
N PHE A 83 -9.35 14.00 9.32
CA PHE A 83 -8.86 12.97 10.22
C PHE A 83 -10.00 12.04 10.61
N CYS A 84 -9.73 10.75 10.55
CA CYS A 84 -10.62 9.70 10.99
C CYS A 84 -10.37 9.41 12.46
N ASP A 85 -11.46 9.16 13.17
CA ASP A 85 -11.45 8.61 14.52
C ASP A 85 -11.66 7.09 14.41
N GLY A 86 -10.65 6.30 14.75
CA GLY A 86 -10.71 4.84 14.67
C GLY A 86 -11.80 4.24 15.57
N ALA A 87 -12.08 4.84 16.72
CA ALA A 87 -13.12 4.36 17.62
C ALA A 87 -14.51 4.34 16.96
N LYS A 88 -14.79 5.30 16.09
CA LYS A 88 -16.05 5.33 15.32
C LYS A 88 -16.17 4.15 14.36
N LEU A 89 -15.07 3.76 13.71
CA LEU A 89 -15.04 2.61 12.80
C LEU A 89 -15.11 1.28 13.55
N THR A 90 -14.55 1.22 14.75
CA THR A 90 -14.68 0.02 15.61
C THR A 90 -16.15 -0.18 16.06
N ALA A 91 -16.85 0.90 16.39
CA ALA A 91 -18.26 0.83 16.76
C ALA A 91 -19.18 0.55 15.55
N ASN A 92 -18.85 1.12 14.39
CA ASN A 92 -19.61 0.94 13.16
C ASN A 92 -18.63 0.89 11.96
N PRO A 93 -18.37 -0.28 11.36
CA PRO A 93 -17.39 -0.45 10.29
C PRO A 93 -17.87 0.08 8.92
N ASP A 94 -18.43 1.28 8.90
CA ASP A 94 -18.83 1.97 7.67
C ASP A 94 -17.74 2.96 7.23
N PRO A 95 -17.06 2.73 6.10
CA PRO A 95 -16.00 3.61 5.60
C PRO A 95 -16.49 5.03 5.29
N ARG A 96 -17.79 5.23 5.09
CA ARG A 96 -18.39 6.55 4.83
C ARG A 96 -18.23 7.52 6.01
N LEU A 97 -18.12 7.01 7.24
CA LEU A 97 -17.88 7.81 8.43
C LEU A 97 -16.56 8.59 8.36
N CYS A 98 -15.58 8.06 7.63
CA CYS A 98 -14.25 8.66 7.47
C CYS A 98 -13.92 9.08 6.03
N ARG A 99 -14.91 9.24 5.16
CA ARG A 99 -14.75 9.52 3.71
C ARG A 99 -13.79 10.67 3.40
N ASN A 100 -13.81 11.74 4.20
CA ASN A 100 -12.92 12.89 3.97
C ASN A 100 -11.45 12.60 4.33
N ALA A 101 -11.22 11.58 5.13
CA ALA A 101 -9.89 11.15 5.57
C ALA A 101 -9.32 10.01 4.71
N GLU A 102 -10.11 9.43 3.81
CA GLU A 102 -9.69 8.33 2.95
C GLU A 102 -8.62 8.80 1.96
N PHE A 103 -7.46 8.17 2.01
CA PHE A 103 -6.39 8.43 1.05
C PHE A 103 -6.02 7.20 0.22
N ALA A 104 -6.44 6.01 0.65
CA ALA A 104 -6.26 4.78 -0.10
C ALA A 104 -7.42 3.83 0.15
N SER A 105 -7.73 3.02 -0.86
CA SER A 105 -8.69 1.92 -0.76
C SER A 105 -8.32 0.81 -1.73
N GLY A 106 -8.89 -0.38 -1.50
CA GLY A 106 -8.57 -1.52 -2.33
C GLY A 106 -9.26 -2.80 -1.91
N SER A 107 -8.66 -3.91 -2.28
CA SER A 107 -9.12 -5.26 -1.93
C SER A 107 -8.00 -6.09 -1.33
N VAL A 108 -8.36 -7.02 -0.49
CA VAL A 108 -7.48 -8.06 0.03
C VAL A 108 -8.15 -9.42 -0.15
N LEU A 109 -7.34 -10.44 -0.31
CA LEU A 109 -7.75 -11.83 -0.33
C LEU A 109 -7.03 -12.54 0.82
N LEU A 110 -7.79 -13.15 1.70
CA LEU A 110 -7.29 -13.78 2.92
C LEU A 110 -7.45 -15.29 2.85
N ASP A 111 -6.48 -16.02 3.37
CA ASP A 111 -6.54 -17.44 3.61
C ASP A 111 -6.98 -17.68 5.06
N ALA A 112 -8.05 -18.43 5.26
CA ALA A 112 -8.59 -18.78 6.57
C ALA A 112 -8.56 -20.30 6.82
N ARG A 113 -7.79 -21.06 6.02
CA ARG A 113 -7.69 -22.50 6.17
C ARG A 113 -7.07 -22.90 7.53
N PRO A 114 -7.47 -24.01 8.13
CA PRO A 114 -8.44 -24.99 7.60
C PRO A 114 -9.90 -24.66 7.89
N ALA A 115 -10.22 -23.54 8.53
CA ALA A 115 -11.60 -23.24 8.94
C ALA A 115 -12.52 -22.94 7.75
N ILE A 116 -11.99 -22.32 6.71
CA ILE A 116 -12.68 -22.00 5.44
C ILE A 116 -11.74 -22.36 4.31
N GLU A 117 -12.16 -23.27 3.42
CA GLU A 117 -11.33 -23.70 2.28
C GLU A 117 -11.16 -22.61 1.23
N GLU A 118 -12.23 -21.87 0.98
CA GLU A 118 -12.22 -20.78 0.02
C GLU A 118 -11.57 -19.51 0.59
N PRO A 119 -10.75 -18.81 -0.20
CA PRO A 119 -10.20 -17.53 0.21
C PRO A 119 -11.29 -16.50 0.51
N VAL A 120 -11.13 -15.74 1.58
CA VAL A 120 -12.08 -14.71 2.03
C VAL A 120 -11.77 -13.38 1.33
N PRO A 121 -12.63 -12.92 0.41
CA PRO A 121 -12.48 -11.61 -0.21
C PRO A 121 -12.91 -10.51 0.75
N ALA A 122 -12.07 -9.48 0.87
CA ALA A 122 -12.33 -8.33 1.72
C ALA A 122 -11.93 -7.02 1.06
N SER A 123 -12.53 -5.95 1.52
CA SER A 123 -12.19 -4.58 1.13
C SER A 123 -11.34 -3.92 2.21
N ILE A 124 -10.42 -3.06 1.79
CA ILE A 124 -9.51 -2.32 2.67
C ILE A 124 -9.60 -0.82 2.39
N TRP A 125 -9.65 -0.02 3.45
CA TRP A 125 -9.60 1.44 3.38
C TRP A 125 -8.55 1.96 4.36
N LEU A 126 -7.81 2.95 3.93
CA LEU A 126 -6.80 3.63 4.73
C LEU A 126 -7.20 5.09 4.89
N PHE A 127 -7.30 5.51 6.14
CA PHE A 127 -7.73 6.85 6.52
C PHE A 127 -6.60 7.55 7.29
N LEU A 128 -6.44 8.83 7.03
CA LEU A 128 -5.57 9.67 7.82
C LEU A 128 -6.16 9.84 9.23
N ALA A 129 -5.34 9.61 10.26
CA ALA A 129 -5.71 9.80 11.67
C ALA A 129 -4.87 10.89 12.33
N ARG A 130 -5.39 11.43 13.43
CA ARG A 130 -4.61 12.30 14.32
C ARG A 130 -3.70 11.45 15.19
N GLY A 131 -2.58 12.06 15.54
CA GLY A 131 -1.58 11.38 16.35
C GLY A 131 -0.76 10.40 15.53
N GLY A 132 0.12 9.75 16.19
CA GLY A 132 1.05 8.77 15.67
C GLY A 132 2.08 8.49 16.74
N GLU A 133 2.83 7.45 16.57
CA GLU A 133 3.98 7.20 17.42
C GLU A 133 5.02 8.32 17.26
N ARG A 134 5.86 8.47 18.27
CA ARG A 134 6.95 9.46 18.25
C ARG A 134 7.81 9.25 17.01
N GLY A 135 7.93 10.29 16.16
CA GLY A 135 8.67 10.23 14.90
C GLY A 135 7.80 9.96 13.65
N SER A 136 6.53 9.57 13.80
CA SER A 136 5.62 9.46 12.67
C SER A 136 5.15 10.84 12.17
N ARG A 137 4.85 10.92 10.87
CA ARG A 137 4.27 12.12 10.26
C ARG A 137 2.77 12.17 10.38
N ALA A 138 2.13 11.00 10.43
CA ALA A 138 0.69 10.86 10.60
C ALA A 138 0.35 9.48 11.12
N GLY A 139 -0.70 9.40 11.93
CA GLY A 139 -1.39 8.15 12.22
C GLY A 139 -2.26 7.73 11.05
N ILE A 140 -2.45 6.45 10.89
CA ILE A 140 -3.30 5.84 9.87
C ILE A 140 -4.29 4.91 10.56
N VAL A 141 -5.56 5.04 10.24
CA VAL A 141 -6.59 4.05 10.59
C VAL A 141 -6.85 3.20 9.36
N ILE A 142 -6.86 1.89 9.53
CA ILE A 142 -7.07 0.91 8.49
C ILE A 142 -8.33 0.13 8.84
N LEU A 143 -9.33 0.19 7.96
CA LEU A 143 -10.49 -0.69 8.06
C LEU A 143 -10.34 -1.79 7.01
N VAL A 144 -10.37 -3.04 7.46
CA VAL A 144 -10.46 -4.22 6.62
C VAL A 144 -11.78 -4.89 6.92
N ARG A 145 -12.60 -5.15 5.90
CA ARG A 145 -13.93 -5.72 6.08
C ARG A 145 -14.21 -6.78 5.02
N ALA A 146 -14.67 -7.95 5.44
CA ALA A 146 -15.13 -8.99 4.52
C ALA A 146 -16.23 -8.44 3.60
N ASN A 147 -16.21 -8.83 2.33
CA ASN A 147 -17.23 -8.40 1.37
C ASN A 147 -18.58 -9.06 1.68
N GLU A 148 -18.53 -10.27 2.20
CA GLU A 148 -19.68 -11.04 2.66
C GLU A 148 -19.48 -11.42 4.11
N ARG A 149 -20.58 -11.71 4.82
CA ARG A 149 -20.49 -12.19 6.21
C ARG A 149 -19.78 -13.53 6.23
N SER A 150 -18.70 -13.60 6.99
CA SER A 150 -17.94 -14.83 7.20
C SER A 150 -18.07 -15.28 8.66
N PRO A 151 -18.26 -16.56 8.92
CA PRO A 151 -18.30 -17.08 10.29
C PRO A 151 -16.96 -16.97 11.00
N ALA A 152 -15.86 -16.89 10.25
CA ALA A 152 -14.52 -16.85 10.81
C ALA A 152 -14.03 -15.42 11.08
N TRP A 153 -14.50 -14.43 10.31
CA TRP A 153 -14.04 -13.06 10.42
C TRP A 153 -14.94 -12.09 9.65
N ASN A 154 -15.20 -10.90 10.20
CA ASN A 154 -16.03 -9.90 9.56
C ASN A 154 -15.28 -8.60 9.25
N PHE A 155 -14.61 -8.03 10.22
CA PHE A 155 -13.82 -6.81 10.03
C PHE A 155 -12.79 -6.61 11.13
N ASP A 156 -11.79 -5.79 10.83
CA ASP A 156 -10.82 -5.26 11.80
C ASP A 156 -10.54 -3.78 11.56
N VAL A 157 -10.25 -3.07 12.63
CA VAL A 157 -9.75 -1.70 12.61
C VAL A 157 -8.34 -1.69 13.18
N LEU A 158 -7.38 -1.44 12.31
CA LEU A 158 -5.95 -1.45 12.65
C LEU A 158 -5.40 -0.03 12.63
N HIS A 159 -4.28 0.16 13.32
CA HIS A 159 -3.57 1.43 13.36
C HIS A 159 -2.20 1.28 12.72
N GLY A 160 -1.89 2.12 11.74
CA GLY A 160 -0.61 2.19 11.08
C GLY A 160 -0.02 3.60 11.15
N TYR A 161 1.14 3.77 10.55
CA TYR A 161 1.88 5.03 10.62
C TYR A 161 2.51 5.38 9.29
N LEU A 162 2.53 6.67 8.96
CA LEU A 162 3.36 7.22 7.91
C LEU A 162 4.62 7.82 8.53
N VAL A 163 5.75 7.25 8.20
CA VAL A 163 7.06 7.62 8.77
C VAL A 163 7.95 8.18 7.66
N ARG A 164 8.76 9.18 7.99
CA ARG A 164 9.82 9.64 7.09
C ARG A 164 10.97 8.65 7.14
N GLU A 165 11.49 8.27 5.97
CA GLU A 165 12.70 7.46 5.92
C GLU A 165 13.90 8.21 6.52
N PRO A 166 14.85 7.49 7.13
CA PRO A 166 16.08 8.09 7.63
C PRO A 166 16.82 8.87 6.55
N GLU A 167 17.55 9.92 6.92
CA GLU A 167 18.26 10.80 5.97
C GLU A 167 19.28 10.06 5.09
N GLY A 168 19.79 8.92 5.54
CA GLY A 168 20.67 8.04 4.75
C GLY A 168 19.97 7.17 3.71
N ALA A 169 18.65 7.09 3.71
CA ALA A 169 17.89 6.30 2.73
C ALA A 169 17.99 6.93 1.33
N ARG A 170 18.80 6.32 0.46
CA ARG A 170 19.07 6.89 -0.88
C ARG A 170 17.90 6.78 -1.85
N ARG A 171 17.00 5.81 -1.66
CA ARG A 171 15.94 5.45 -2.64
C ARG A 171 14.54 5.89 -2.24
N PHE A 172 14.24 5.93 -0.94
CA PHE A 172 12.90 6.17 -0.44
C PHE A 172 12.83 7.47 0.38
N GLY A 173 11.66 8.07 0.45
CA GLY A 173 11.42 9.31 1.21
C GLY A 173 10.47 9.10 2.39
N TYR A 174 9.49 8.21 2.23
CA TYR A 174 8.50 7.85 3.25
C TYR A 174 8.20 6.37 3.19
N ARG A 175 7.79 5.81 4.31
CA ARG A 175 7.23 4.48 4.40
C ARG A 175 5.89 4.52 5.13
N LEU A 176 4.97 3.69 4.68
CA LEU A 176 3.68 3.42 5.29
C LEU A 176 3.79 2.09 6.02
N GLU A 177 3.76 2.13 7.34
CA GLU A 177 3.81 0.95 8.20
C GLU A 177 2.39 0.49 8.47
N LEU A 178 2.07 -0.73 8.10
CA LEU A 178 0.77 -1.36 8.23
C LEU A 178 0.91 -2.59 9.13
N PRO A 179 0.48 -2.55 10.40
CA PRO A 179 0.31 -3.78 11.15
C PRO A 179 -0.82 -4.58 10.48
N THR A 180 -0.61 -5.85 10.31
CA THR A 180 -1.50 -6.72 9.52
C THR A 180 -2.00 -7.92 10.31
N THR A 181 -1.79 -7.94 11.63
CA THR A 181 -2.31 -8.99 12.51
C THR A 181 -3.81 -8.80 12.66
N LEU A 182 -4.57 -9.49 11.81
CA LEU A 182 -6.03 -9.52 11.89
C LEU A 182 -6.46 -10.43 13.07
N GLN A 183 -7.54 -10.03 13.71
CA GLN A 183 -8.12 -10.78 14.85
C GLN A 183 -9.31 -11.61 14.34
N PRO A 184 -9.17 -12.93 14.18
CA PRO A 184 -10.28 -13.78 13.80
C PRO A 184 -11.31 -13.86 14.94
N LEU A 185 -12.59 -14.06 14.58
CA LEU A 185 -13.67 -14.25 15.55
C LEU A 185 -13.48 -15.54 16.37
N LEU A 186 -12.88 -16.55 15.76
CA LEU A 186 -12.61 -17.85 16.39
C LEU A 186 -11.11 -17.96 16.66
N PRO A 187 -10.68 -18.24 17.90
CA PRO A 187 -9.26 -18.29 18.26
C PRO A 187 -8.43 -19.30 17.46
N GLN A 188 -9.04 -20.38 16.99
CA GLN A 188 -8.40 -21.43 16.19
C GLN A 188 -8.22 -21.05 14.72
N VAL A 189 -8.83 -19.97 14.25
CA VAL A 189 -8.71 -19.51 12.86
C VAL A 189 -7.45 -18.67 12.70
N THR A 190 -6.68 -18.96 11.67
CA THR A 190 -5.54 -18.16 11.26
C THR A 190 -5.86 -17.44 9.98
N LEU A 191 -5.73 -16.12 9.97
CA LEU A 191 -5.90 -15.29 8.77
C LEU A 191 -4.54 -14.93 8.19
N SER A 192 -4.29 -15.33 6.94
CA SER A 192 -3.06 -15.02 6.21
C SER A 192 -3.38 -14.23 4.96
N LEU A 193 -2.52 -13.29 4.59
CA LEU A 193 -2.69 -12.49 3.39
C LEU A 193 -2.24 -13.28 2.16
N ILE A 194 -3.13 -13.48 1.19
CA ILE A 194 -2.81 -14.03 -0.13
C ILE A 194 -2.50 -12.92 -1.11
N GLU A 195 -3.39 -11.94 -1.22
CA GLU A 195 -3.27 -10.85 -2.18
C GLU A 195 -3.78 -9.54 -1.58
N MET A 196 -3.10 -8.45 -1.90
CA MET A 196 -3.53 -7.09 -1.59
C MET A 196 -3.39 -6.21 -2.83
N LYS A 197 -4.43 -5.45 -3.13
CA LYS A 197 -4.42 -4.41 -4.16
C LYS A 197 -4.84 -3.10 -3.52
N LEU A 198 -3.96 -2.10 -3.53
CA LEU A 198 -4.21 -0.77 -2.99
C LEU A 198 -4.16 0.28 -4.09
N ARG A 199 -5.13 1.18 -4.04
CA ARG A 199 -5.16 2.40 -4.84
C ARG A 199 -5.00 3.61 -3.94
N ILE A 200 -3.82 4.18 -3.92
CA ILE A 200 -3.44 5.32 -3.08
C ILE A 200 -3.63 6.60 -3.90
N ARG A 201 -4.59 7.42 -3.52
CA ARG A 201 -4.97 8.64 -4.25
C ARG A 201 -4.45 9.92 -3.59
N GLY A 202 -4.14 9.84 -2.31
CA GLY A 202 -3.94 10.99 -1.46
C GLY A 202 -5.27 11.75 -1.18
N ILE A 203 -5.26 12.56 -0.14
CA ILE A 203 -6.39 13.45 0.16
C ILE A 203 -6.24 14.70 -0.67
N GLU A 204 -7.26 15.02 -1.46
CA GLU A 204 -7.34 16.25 -2.24
C GLU A 204 -8.08 17.32 -1.46
N GLN A 205 -7.43 18.46 -1.27
CA GLN A 205 -8.06 19.64 -0.69
C GLN A 205 -8.15 20.77 -1.73
N GLU A 206 -9.33 21.29 -1.94
CA GLU A 206 -9.55 22.49 -2.74
C GLU A 206 -9.57 23.72 -1.84
N ARG A 207 -8.83 24.74 -2.24
CA ARG A 207 -8.83 26.06 -1.59
C ARG A 207 -8.97 27.13 -2.64
N ARG A 208 -9.91 28.04 -2.44
CA ARG A 208 -9.96 29.29 -3.21
C ARG A 208 -8.84 30.23 -2.74
N VAL A 209 -7.99 30.64 -3.64
CA VAL A 209 -6.91 31.58 -3.38
C VAL A 209 -7.09 32.81 -4.26
N ARG A 210 -6.86 33.99 -3.69
CA ARG A 210 -6.79 35.22 -4.48
C ARG A 210 -5.45 35.25 -5.20
N VAL A 211 -5.46 35.37 -6.51
CA VAL A 211 -4.27 35.55 -7.34
C VAL A 211 -4.36 36.88 -8.05
N CYS A 212 -3.22 37.50 -8.27
CA CYS A 212 -3.18 38.77 -9.00
C CYS A 212 -3.60 38.54 -10.46
N ALA A 213 -4.63 39.22 -10.91
CA ALA A 213 -5.11 39.16 -12.28
C ALA A 213 -4.43 40.23 -13.15
N ARG A 214 -4.13 41.40 -12.57
CA ARG A 214 -3.45 42.52 -13.26
C ARG A 214 -2.47 43.22 -12.33
N ARG A 215 -1.29 43.49 -12.82
CA ARG A 215 -0.28 44.29 -12.12
C ARG A 215 -0.09 45.65 -12.84
N ALA A 216 0.05 46.69 -12.05
CA ALA A 216 0.48 48.02 -12.53
C ALA A 216 1.57 48.51 -11.57
N GLN A 217 2.68 49.01 -12.10
CA GLN A 217 3.83 49.50 -11.34
C GLN A 217 4.33 48.50 -10.26
N GLY A 218 4.39 47.21 -10.61
CA GLY A 218 4.81 46.12 -9.68
C GLY A 218 3.76 45.71 -8.62
N ARG A 219 2.68 46.48 -8.45
CA ARG A 219 1.60 46.21 -7.48
C ARG A 219 0.43 45.48 -8.14
N CYS A 220 -0.24 44.60 -7.37
CA CYS A 220 -1.42 43.96 -7.86
C CYS A 220 -2.62 44.91 -7.74
N VAL A 221 -3.20 45.28 -8.87
CA VAL A 221 -4.34 46.22 -8.96
C VAL A 221 -5.68 45.50 -9.17
N ALA A 222 -5.66 44.23 -9.58
CA ALA A 222 -6.87 43.43 -9.71
C ALA A 222 -6.60 41.99 -9.27
N HIS A 223 -7.55 41.44 -8.54
CA HIS A 223 -7.48 40.07 -8.05
C HIS A 223 -8.57 39.21 -8.70
N ARG A 224 -8.28 37.94 -8.93
CA ARG A 224 -9.27 36.94 -9.29
C ARG A 224 -9.18 35.75 -8.33
N SER A 225 -10.31 35.10 -8.08
CA SER A 225 -10.33 33.83 -7.36
C SER A 225 -9.88 32.71 -8.27
N ARG A 226 -8.96 31.89 -7.78
CA ARG A 226 -8.54 30.64 -8.42
C ARG A 226 -8.65 29.49 -7.44
N THR A 227 -9.21 28.38 -7.88
CA THR A 227 -9.19 27.15 -7.09
C THR A 227 -7.79 26.53 -7.17
N LYS A 228 -7.15 26.39 -6.00
CA LYS A 228 -5.88 25.66 -5.87
C LYS A 228 -6.16 24.32 -5.23
N ARG A 229 -5.73 23.27 -5.90
CA ARG A 229 -5.79 21.90 -5.38
C ARG A 229 -4.47 21.55 -4.72
N THR A 230 -4.54 20.93 -3.56
CA THR A 230 -3.37 20.47 -2.81
C THR A 230 -3.63 19.06 -2.36
N PHE A 231 -2.64 18.19 -2.52
CA PHE A 231 -2.71 16.80 -2.10
C PHE A 231 -1.90 16.60 -0.82
N TRP A 232 -2.44 15.80 0.09
CA TRP A 232 -1.74 15.46 1.33
C TRP A 232 -0.47 14.67 1.05
N LEU A 233 -0.56 13.55 0.33
CA LEU A 233 0.58 12.78 -0.15
C LEU A 233 0.83 13.11 -1.61
N ARG A 234 2.02 13.57 -1.93
CA ARG A 234 2.45 13.85 -3.28
C ARG A 234 3.64 12.95 -3.63
N VAL A 235 3.49 12.17 -4.69
CA VAL A 235 4.62 11.49 -5.31
C VAL A 235 5.44 12.52 -6.10
N PRO A 236 6.78 12.42 -6.16
CA PRO A 236 7.62 13.40 -6.85
C PRO A 236 7.26 13.49 -8.32
N ASP A 237 7.57 14.66 -8.90
CA ASP A 237 7.55 14.83 -10.33
C ASP A 237 8.47 13.75 -10.95
N CYS A 238 7.97 13.06 -11.96
CA CYS A 238 8.65 11.96 -12.60
C CYS A 238 9.12 12.43 -13.98
N PRO A 239 10.35 12.96 -14.12
CA PRO A 239 10.85 13.45 -15.38
C PRO A 239 10.96 12.33 -16.41
N ARG A 240 10.77 12.69 -17.69
CA ARG A 240 10.89 11.76 -18.82
C ARG A 240 12.20 10.98 -18.76
N GLY A 241 12.14 9.67 -18.98
CA GLY A 241 13.31 8.78 -18.97
C GLY A 241 13.88 8.42 -17.60
N ARG A 242 13.32 8.94 -16.51
CA ARG A 242 13.70 8.54 -15.15
C ARG A 242 12.82 7.41 -14.61
N LYS A 243 13.32 6.72 -13.59
CA LYS A 243 12.59 5.72 -12.82
C LYS A 243 12.44 6.21 -11.40
N VAL A 244 11.33 5.86 -10.77
CA VAL A 244 11.10 6.04 -9.33
C VAL A 244 10.94 4.67 -8.68
N ALA A 245 11.57 4.48 -7.53
CA ALA A 245 11.55 3.21 -6.82
C ALA A 245 10.39 3.17 -5.81
N PHE A 246 9.62 2.10 -5.83
CA PHE A 246 8.74 1.68 -4.76
C PHE A 246 9.30 0.42 -4.10
N GLY A 247 8.89 0.16 -2.87
CA GLY A 247 9.29 -1.06 -2.15
C GLY A 247 8.16 -1.57 -1.27
N ALA A 248 8.27 -2.84 -0.90
CA ALA A 248 7.45 -3.44 0.14
C ALA A 248 8.30 -4.42 0.94
N ASP A 249 8.18 -4.34 2.26
CA ASP A 249 8.76 -5.29 3.19
C ASP A 249 7.61 -5.99 3.93
N TYR A 250 7.69 -7.30 3.99
CA TYR A 250 6.73 -8.16 4.66
C TYR A 250 7.44 -8.90 5.80
N ALA A 251 6.96 -8.72 7.01
CA ALA A 251 7.43 -9.47 8.17
C ALA A 251 6.34 -10.45 8.60
N PHE A 252 6.72 -11.69 8.83
CA PHE A 252 5.80 -12.77 9.20
C PHE A 252 6.00 -13.18 10.66
N LEU A 253 4.94 -13.66 11.28
CA LEU A 253 5.06 -14.34 12.56
C LEU A 253 5.96 -15.58 12.38
N GLY A 254 6.93 -15.74 13.28
CA GLY A 254 7.98 -16.77 13.12
C GLY A 254 9.30 -16.24 12.53
N GLY A 255 9.41 -14.91 12.32
CA GLY A 255 10.69 -14.24 12.02
C GLY A 255 11.11 -14.23 10.56
N ARG A 256 10.34 -14.83 9.65
CA ARG A 256 10.60 -14.70 8.21
C ARG A 256 10.30 -13.28 7.73
N ALA A 257 11.08 -12.81 6.76
CA ALA A 257 10.87 -11.51 6.12
C ALA A 257 11.14 -11.58 4.63
N ILE A 258 10.39 -10.81 3.84
CA ILE A 258 10.56 -10.68 2.40
C ILE A 258 10.61 -9.20 2.06
N SER A 259 11.64 -8.78 1.32
CA SER A 259 11.75 -7.42 0.78
C SER A 259 11.66 -7.45 -0.73
N LYS A 260 10.79 -6.61 -1.30
CA LYS A 260 10.62 -6.46 -2.75
C LYS A 260 10.73 -5.00 -3.15
N ARG A 261 11.26 -4.78 -4.35
CA ARG A 261 11.43 -3.44 -4.92
C ARG A 261 10.97 -3.42 -6.36
N ARG A 262 10.40 -2.30 -6.77
CA ARG A 262 9.93 -2.08 -8.13
C ARG A 262 10.33 -0.69 -8.62
N ASP A 263 11.10 -0.65 -9.69
CA ASP A 263 11.40 0.58 -10.41
C ASP A 263 10.32 0.84 -11.46
N VAL A 264 9.63 1.96 -11.33
CA VAL A 264 8.55 2.40 -12.21
C VAL A 264 9.06 3.48 -13.14
N GLY A 265 9.01 3.23 -14.45
CA GLY A 265 9.42 4.19 -15.46
C GLY A 265 8.48 5.40 -15.54
N CYS A 266 9.04 6.58 -15.68
CA CYS A 266 8.29 7.83 -15.79
C CYS A 266 7.67 8.06 -17.17
N SER A 267 8.06 7.31 -18.19
CA SER A 267 7.55 7.42 -19.56
C SER A 267 6.07 7.03 -19.69
N ARG A 268 5.58 6.15 -18.85
CA ARG A 268 4.15 5.76 -18.81
C ARG A 268 3.21 6.86 -18.32
N PHE A 269 3.74 8.00 -17.88
CA PHE A 269 2.94 9.13 -17.39
C PHE A 269 2.49 10.09 -18.51
N LEU A 270 3.03 9.95 -19.71
CA LEU A 270 2.91 10.95 -20.76
C LEU A 270 1.90 10.58 -21.85
N ASP A 271 1.33 9.37 -21.79
CA ASP A 271 0.31 8.92 -22.75
C ASP A 271 -1.12 9.43 -22.44
N LEU A 272 -1.24 10.41 -21.54
CA LEU A 272 -2.47 11.17 -21.45
C LEU A 272 -2.45 12.20 -22.57
N PRO A 273 -3.44 12.19 -23.47
CA PRO A 273 -3.55 13.23 -24.47
C PRO A 273 -3.52 14.57 -23.76
N SER A 274 -2.66 15.45 -24.21
CA SER A 274 -2.60 16.84 -23.76
C SER A 274 -3.97 17.48 -24.04
N ALA A 275 -4.87 17.36 -23.08
CA ALA A 275 -6.16 18.02 -23.14
C ALA A 275 -5.89 19.54 -23.16
N HIS A 276 -6.29 20.12 -24.24
CA HIS A 276 -6.38 21.55 -24.55
C HIS A 276 -5.14 22.24 -25.12
N LYS A 277 -4.82 21.96 -26.37
CA LYS A 277 -4.68 23.09 -27.27
C LYS A 277 -6.07 23.76 -27.36
N LYS A 278 -6.19 24.95 -26.76
CA LYS A 278 -7.34 25.82 -26.98
C LYS A 278 -7.52 25.98 -28.50
N GLY A 279 -8.60 25.46 -29.03
CA GLY A 279 -9.05 25.81 -30.35
C GLY A 279 -9.21 27.30 -30.41
N THR A 280 -8.45 27.93 -31.29
CA THR A 280 -8.70 29.30 -31.79
C THR A 280 -10.06 29.23 -32.44
N ILE A 281 -11.04 29.96 -31.90
CA ILE A 281 -12.32 30.19 -32.55
C ILE A 281 -12.02 31.07 -33.77
N PRO A 282 -12.33 30.66 -35.02
CA PRO A 282 -12.28 31.57 -36.13
C PRO A 282 -13.41 32.59 -35.96
N GLN A 283 -13.09 33.85 -36.28
CA GLN A 283 -14.03 34.96 -36.35
C GLN A 283 -15.06 34.72 -37.45
#